data_fa64097186258334fe2d249cb01afe1d
#
_entry.id   fa64097186258334fe2d249cb01afe1d
#
_cell.length_a   1.000
_cell.length_b   1.000
_cell.length_c   1.000
_cell.angle_alpha   90.00
_cell.angle_beta   90.00
_cell.angle_gamma   90.00
#
_symmetry.space_group_name_H-M   'P 1'
#
loop_
_entity.id
_entity.type
_entity.pdbx_description
1 polymer ?
#
loop_
_entity_poly.entity_id
_entity_poly.type
_entity_poly.pdbx_seq_one_letter_code
_entity_poly.pdbx_strand_id
1 'polypeptide(L)'
;MKILIDTNIIIDNFARRDEYGESLKILSYCENGVVEGIITTVTVMDAMYVLKKYLDSSTLRNAMFMLLQIVDVVPALKSDINTALTGDFKDFENAVQASCASRNKIDYIVTRNVNDFGTSVVKALSPEDMICLLQD
;
A
#
# COMPACT_ATOMS: atom_id res chain seq x y z
N MET A 1 -5.05 -3.70 -14.58
CA MET A 1 -5.54 -3.71 -13.20
C MET A 1 -4.61 -2.87 -12.32
N LYS A 2 -5.19 -2.02 -11.49
CA LYS A 2 -4.46 -1.16 -10.56
C LYS A 2 -4.74 -1.59 -9.13
N ILE A 3 -3.69 -1.72 -8.32
CA ILE A 3 -3.81 -2.03 -6.90
C ILE A 3 -3.12 -0.96 -6.06
N LEU A 4 -3.75 -0.59 -4.95
CA LEU A 4 -3.11 0.25 -3.93
C LEU A 4 -2.54 -0.68 -2.86
N ILE A 5 -1.26 -0.51 -2.59
CA ILE A 5 -0.55 -1.36 -1.61
C ILE A 5 -0.49 -0.60 -0.28
N ASP A 6 -1.09 -1.19 0.75
CA ASP A 6 -1.13 -0.60 2.09
C ASP A 6 0.27 -0.54 2.70
N THR A 7 0.48 0.44 3.56
CA THR A 7 1.76 0.72 4.23
C THR A 7 2.36 -0.53 4.89
N ASN A 8 1.55 -1.34 5.55
CA ASN A 8 2.03 -2.53 6.25
C ASN A 8 2.68 -3.56 5.32
N ILE A 9 2.20 -3.67 4.10
CA ILE A 9 2.79 -4.59 3.10
C ILE A 9 4.22 -4.14 2.76
N ILE A 10 4.42 -2.83 2.60
CA ILE A 10 5.75 -2.28 2.30
C ILE A 10 6.69 -2.46 3.50
N ILE A 11 6.19 -2.22 4.72
CA ILE A 11 6.98 -2.41 5.94
C ILE A 11 7.38 -3.89 6.09
N ASP A 12 6.44 -4.81 5.86
CA ASP A 12 6.71 -6.25 5.92
C ASP A 12 7.83 -6.65 4.96
N ASN A 13 7.81 -6.08 3.76
CA ASN A 13 8.83 -6.36 2.75
C ASN A 13 10.20 -5.87 3.18
N PHE A 14 10.30 -4.60 3.59
CA PHE A 14 11.59 -3.98 3.94
C PHE A 14 12.18 -4.54 5.24
N ALA A 15 11.34 -4.80 6.23
CA ALA A 15 11.75 -5.35 7.52
C ALA A 15 11.83 -6.87 7.53
N ARG A 16 11.44 -7.52 6.44
CA ARG A 16 11.41 -8.99 6.28
C ARG A 16 10.66 -9.68 7.40
N ARG A 17 9.44 -9.18 7.66
CA ARG A 17 8.54 -9.77 8.67
C ARG A 17 8.00 -11.12 8.18
N ASP A 18 7.19 -11.77 9.01
CA ASP A 18 6.62 -13.10 8.71
C ASP A 18 5.89 -13.14 7.37
N GLU A 19 5.22 -12.05 6.99
CA GLU A 19 4.49 -11.91 5.72
C GLU A 19 5.37 -11.47 4.54
N TYR A 20 6.69 -11.54 4.69
CA TYR A 20 7.66 -11.10 3.67
C TYR A 20 7.45 -11.82 2.33
N GLY A 21 7.14 -13.12 2.37
CA GLY A 21 6.97 -13.92 1.15
C GLY A 21 5.83 -13.40 0.27
N GLU A 22 4.69 -13.09 0.86
CA GLU A 22 3.53 -12.57 0.15
C GLU A 22 3.80 -11.16 -0.39
N SER A 23 4.41 -10.29 0.42
CA SER A 23 4.73 -8.94 -0.02
C SER A 23 5.72 -8.95 -1.18
N LEU A 24 6.75 -9.82 -1.10
CA LEU A 24 7.72 -9.97 -2.18
C LEU A 24 7.05 -10.42 -3.48
N LYS A 25 6.11 -11.34 -3.39
CA LYS A 25 5.40 -11.86 -4.55
C LYS A 25 4.52 -10.77 -5.19
N ILE A 26 3.81 -9.99 -4.40
CA ILE A 26 3.02 -8.84 -4.88
C ILE A 26 3.92 -7.86 -5.64
N LEU A 27 5.05 -7.48 -5.04
CA LEU A 27 5.98 -6.54 -5.67
C LEU A 27 6.61 -7.13 -6.95
N SER A 28 6.84 -8.43 -6.98
CA SER A 28 7.32 -9.12 -8.19
C SER A 28 6.31 -9.02 -9.33
N TYR A 29 5.03 -9.18 -9.05
CA TYR A 29 3.98 -8.99 -10.06
C TYR A 29 3.95 -7.55 -10.59
N CYS A 30 4.19 -6.57 -9.71
CA CYS A 30 4.29 -5.17 -10.13
C CYS A 30 5.51 -4.95 -11.04
N GLU A 31 6.66 -5.48 -10.65
CA GLU A 31 7.90 -5.36 -11.42
C GLU A 31 7.77 -5.96 -12.81
N ASN A 32 7.08 -7.10 -12.90
CA ASN A 32 6.89 -7.82 -14.17
C ASN A 32 5.74 -7.29 -15.01
N GLY A 33 5.05 -6.24 -14.57
CA GLY A 33 3.98 -5.61 -15.32
C GLY A 33 2.67 -6.40 -15.34
N VAL A 34 2.52 -7.40 -14.47
CA VAL A 34 1.28 -8.19 -14.36
C VAL A 34 0.17 -7.34 -13.76
N VAL A 35 0.53 -6.46 -12.84
CA VAL A 35 -0.39 -5.54 -12.18
C VAL A 35 0.32 -4.20 -11.98
N GLU A 36 -0.43 -3.12 -12.00
CA GLU A 36 0.09 -1.78 -11.75
C GLU A 36 -0.03 -1.49 -10.25
N GLY A 37 1.11 -1.43 -9.57
CA GLY A 37 1.17 -1.14 -8.13
C GLY A 37 1.24 0.35 -7.86
N ILE A 38 0.48 0.79 -6.88
CA ILE A 38 0.40 2.20 -6.49
C ILE A 38 0.51 2.29 -4.97
N ILE A 39 1.29 3.23 -4.49
CA ILE A 39 1.33 3.61 -3.08
C ILE A 39 1.04 5.10 -2.97
N THR A 40 0.66 5.55 -1.77
CA THR A 40 0.43 6.98 -1.53
C THR A 40 1.67 7.64 -0.93
N THR A 41 1.70 8.98 -0.99
CA THR A 41 2.72 9.76 -0.28
C THR A 41 2.69 9.48 1.23
N VAL A 42 1.52 9.17 1.78
CA VAL A 42 1.38 8.79 3.20
C VAL A 42 2.17 7.51 3.49
N THR A 43 2.05 6.51 2.63
CA THR A 43 2.78 5.24 2.78
C THR A 43 4.29 5.48 2.75
N VAL A 44 4.77 6.31 1.84
CA VAL A 44 6.21 6.62 1.76
C VAL A 44 6.70 7.22 3.08
N MET A 45 6.00 8.23 3.58
CA MET A 45 6.41 8.92 4.82
C MET A 45 6.35 7.99 6.03
N ASP A 46 5.29 7.22 6.16
CA ASP A 46 5.13 6.30 7.29
C ASP A 46 6.14 5.17 7.26
N ALA A 47 6.37 4.57 6.09
CA ALA A 47 7.34 3.50 5.95
C ALA A 47 8.73 3.99 6.33
N MET A 48 9.14 5.17 5.84
CA MET A 48 10.43 5.75 6.18
C MET A 48 10.55 6.01 7.68
N TYR A 49 9.49 6.51 8.30
CA TYR A 49 9.49 6.79 9.74
C TYR A 49 9.62 5.52 10.57
N VAL A 50 8.81 4.51 10.28
CA VAL A 50 8.82 3.25 11.03
C VAL A 50 10.12 2.48 10.83
N LEU A 51 10.60 2.40 9.59
CA LEU A 51 11.73 1.56 9.22
C LEU A 51 13.09 2.14 9.64
N LYS A 52 13.16 3.42 9.99
CA LYS A 52 14.42 4.00 10.49
C LYS A 52 14.91 3.35 11.79
N LYS A 53 14.03 2.59 12.48
CA LYS A 53 14.38 1.83 13.68
C LYS A 53 15.09 0.52 13.36
N TYR A 54 14.95 0.02 12.15
CA TYR A 54 15.40 -1.32 11.76
C TYR A 54 16.52 -1.29 10.71
N LEU A 55 16.59 -0.22 9.92
CA LEU A 55 17.52 -0.10 8.81
C LEU A 55 18.29 1.20 8.92
N ASP A 56 19.58 1.19 8.53
CA ASP A 56 20.33 2.43 8.46
C ASP A 56 19.81 3.33 7.34
N SER A 57 20.14 4.60 7.41
CA SER A 57 19.62 5.62 6.49
C SER A 57 19.92 5.31 5.02
N SER A 58 21.15 4.88 4.74
CA SER A 58 21.59 4.59 3.38
C SER A 58 20.84 3.39 2.80
N THR A 59 20.74 2.31 3.57
CA THR A 59 20.02 1.09 3.15
C THR A 59 18.54 1.39 2.92
N LEU A 60 17.93 2.13 3.85
CA LEU A 60 16.51 2.46 3.76
C LEU A 60 16.19 3.34 2.55
N ARG A 61 16.98 4.38 2.32
CA ARG A 61 16.80 5.27 1.18
C ARG A 61 16.95 4.52 -0.15
N ASN A 62 17.93 3.64 -0.22
CA ASN A 62 18.15 2.83 -1.43
C ASN A 62 16.97 1.89 -1.67
N ALA A 63 16.47 1.23 -0.62
CA ALA A 63 15.33 0.33 -0.73
C ALA A 63 14.08 1.07 -1.23
N MET A 64 13.81 2.27 -0.68
CA MET A 64 12.67 3.08 -1.13
C MET A 64 12.86 3.55 -2.57
N PHE A 65 14.06 3.97 -2.95
CA PHE A 65 14.34 4.34 -4.33
C PHE A 65 14.06 3.20 -5.30
N MET A 66 14.48 1.99 -4.93
CA MET A 66 14.22 0.79 -5.75
C MET A 66 12.73 0.48 -5.85
N LEU A 67 12.00 0.61 -4.74
CA LEU A 67 10.54 0.42 -4.74
C LEU A 67 9.86 1.37 -5.72
N LEU A 68 10.28 2.62 -5.76
CA LEU A 68 9.67 3.62 -6.63
C LEU A 68 9.94 3.37 -8.11
N GLN A 69 10.84 2.45 -8.44
CA GLN A 69 11.05 2.02 -9.83
C GLN A 69 9.98 1.03 -10.30
N ILE A 70 9.27 0.39 -9.37
CA ILE A 70 8.30 -0.66 -9.70
C ILE A 70 6.87 -0.31 -9.31
N VAL A 71 6.65 0.75 -8.53
CA VAL A 71 5.31 1.23 -8.19
C VAL A 71 5.22 2.74 -8.43
N ASP A 72 4.01 3.21 -8.69
CA ASP A 72 3.74 4.65 -8.79
C ASP A 72 3.35 5.20 -7.41
N VAL A 73 3.58 6.51 -7.24
CA VAL A 73 3.18 7.22 -6.02
C VAL A 73 2.11 8.24 -6.37
N VAL A 74 0.98 8.20 -5.66
CA VAL A 74 -0.08 9.19 -5.80
C VAL A 74 -0.15 10.06 -4.54
N PRO A 75 -0.40 11.37 -4.68
CA PRO A 75 -0.45 12.24 -3.52
C PRO A 75 -1.77 12.10 -2.77
N ALA A 76 -1.69 12.27 -1.44
CA ALA A 76 -2.88 12.55 -0.65
C ALA A 76 -3.22 14.03 -0.81
N LEU A 77 -4.44 14.32 -1.25
CA LEU A 77 -4.91 15.68 -1.49
C LEU A 77 -5.73 16.18 -0.30
N LYS A 78 -5.96 17.49 -0.25
CA LYS A 78 -6.84 18.08 0.75
C LYS A 78 -8.22 17.43 0.75
N SER A 79 -8.75 17.09 -0.42
CA SER A 79 -10.05 16.41 -0.55
C SER A 79 -10.03 15.02 0.12
N ASP A 80 -8.92 14.29 0.04
CA ASP A 80 -8.78 12.99 0.71
C ASP A 80 -8.79 13.16 2.23
N ILE A 81 -8.12 14.19 2.73
CA ILE A 81 -8.09 14.52 4.16
C ILE A 81 -9.49 14.87 4.66
N ASN A 82 -10.20 15.74 3.93
CA ASN A 82 -11.56 16.14 4.29
C ASN A 82 -12.51 14.94 4.31
N THR A 83 -12.44 14.08 3.31
CA THR A 83 -13.25 12.85 3.25
C THR A 83 -12.96 11.96 4.46
N ALA A 84 -11.68 11.80 4.80
CA ALA A 84 -11.27 10.97 5.93
C ALA A 84 -11.78 11.53 7.27
N LEU A 85 -11.77 12.86 7.43
CA LEU A 85 -12.20 13.52 8.67
C LEU A 85 -13.71 13.39 8.92
N THR A 86 -14.50 13.22 7.87
CA THR A 86 -15.97 13.17 7.96
C THR A 86 -16.54 11.78 7.75
N GLY A 87 -15.69 10.77 7.53
CA GLY A 87 -16.13 9.41 7.26
C GLY A 87 -16.22 8.55 8.51
N ASP A 88 -16.55 7.27 8.29
CA ASP A 88 -16.81 6.30 9.37
C ASP A 88 -15.64 5.39 9.68
N PHE A 89 -14.48 5.57 9.03
CA PHE A 89 -13.32 4.76 9.32
C PHE A 89 -12.81 5.02 10.74
N LYS A 90 -12.45 3.94 11.43
CA LYS A 90 -11.85 4.04 12.77
C LYS A 90 -10.43 4.60 12.71
N ASP A 91 -9.68 4.21 11.68
CA ASP A 91 -8.30 4.64 11.48
C ASP A 91 -8.25 5.72 10.42
N PHE A 92 -7.70 6.88 10.79
CA PHE A 92 -7.64 8.05 9.91
C PHE A 92 -6.77 7.78 8.67
N GLU A 93 -5.62 7.13 8.86
CA GLU A 93 -4.72 6.83 7.75
C GLU A 93 -5.39 5.91 6.72
N ASN A 94 -6.08 4.87 7.20
CA ASN A 94 -6.82 3.97 6.31
C ASN A 94 -7.91 4.71 5.54
N ALA A 95 -8.57 5.67 6.18
CA ALA A 95 -9.58 6.50 5.52
C ALA A 95 -8.96 7.34 4.39
N VAL A 96 -7.79 7.93 4.62
CA VAL A 96 -7.06 8.69 3.60
C VAL A 96 -6.66 7.76 2.45
N GLN A 97 -6.13 6.57 2.75
CA GLN A 97 -5.76 5.58 1.75
C GLN A 97 -6.96 5.17 0.89
N ALA A 98 -8.10 4.90 1.52
CA ALA A 98 -9.32 4.51 0.81
C ALA A 98 -9.81 5.63 -0.12
N SER A 99 -9.76 6.88 0.32
CA SER A 99 -10.12 8.04 -0.51
C SER A 99 -9.19 8.18 -1.71
N CYS A 100 -7.88 8.06 -1.50
CA CYS A 100 -6.89 8.07 -2.58
C CYS A 100 -7.17 6.96 -3.59
N ALA A 101 -7.50 5.76 -3.11
CA ALA A 101 -7.81 4.62 -3.97
C ALA A 101 -9.03 4.91 -4.85
N SER A 102 -10.11 5.42 -4.26
CA SER A 102 -11.32 5.75 -5.00
C SER A 102 -11.05 6.83 -6.06
N ARG A 103 -10.35 7.90 -5.68
CA ARG A 103 -10.04 9.01 -6.58
C ARG A 103 -9.17 8.59 -7.77
N ASN A 104 -8.27 7.63 -7.56
CA ASN A 104 -7.35 7.15 -8.59
C ASN A 104 -7.88 5.92 -9.35
N LYS A 105 -9.13 5.56 -9.18
CA LYS A 105 -9.77 4.43 -9.87
C LYS A 105 -9.01 3.12 -9.66
N ILE A 106 -8.59 2.90 -8.43
CA ILE A 106 -7.92 1.66 -8.02
C ILE A 106 -8.94 0.52 -8.01
N ASP A 107 -8.54 -0.64 -8.48
CA ASP A 107 -9.42 -1.82 -8.50
C ASP A 107 -9.51 -2.50 -7.14
N TYR A 108 -8.37 -2.65 -6.46
CA TYR A 108 -8.30 -3.30 -5.15
C TYR A 108 -7.27 -2.63 -4.25
N ILE A 109 -7.56 -2.59 -2.94
CA ILE A 109 -6.57 -2.25 -1.91
C ILE A 109 -6.00 -3.56 -1.38
N VAL A 110 -4.69 -3.71 -1.38
CA VAL A 110 -4.02 -4.90 -0.84
C VAL A 110 -3.54 -4.57 0.57
N THR A 111 -4.08 -5.28 1.56
CA THR A 111 -3.83 -5.01 2.97
C THR A 111 -3.89 -6.29 3.80
N ARG A 112 -3.13 -6.35 4.90
CA ARG A 112 -3.26 -7.43 5.89
C ARG A 112 -4.53 -7.26 6.75
N ASN A 113 -5.08 -6.06 6.80
CA ASN A 113 -6.19 -5.70 7.69
C ASN A 113 -7.46 -5.42 6.89
N VAL A 114 -7.93 -6.42 6.15
CA VAL A 114 -9.09 -6.28 5.23
C VAL A 114 -10.31 -5.70 5.95
N ASN A 115 -10.56 -6.12 7.20
CA ASN A 115 -11.73 -5.65 7.96
C ASN A 115 -11.69 -4.15 8.25
N ASP A 116 -10.50 -3.56 8.34
CA ASP A 116 -10.35 -2.13 8.60
C ASP A 116 -10.78 -1.28 7.41
N PHE A 117 -10.95 -1.90 6.24
CA PHE A 117 -11.42 -1.27 5.01
C PHE A 117 -12.85 -1.66 4.65
N GLY A 118 -13.63 -2.18 5.61
CA GLY A 118 -14.98 -2.69 5.36
C GLY A 118 -15.96 -1.66 4.81
N THR A 119 -15.75 -0.36 5.09
CA THR A 119 -16.59 0.73 4.57
C THR A 119 -15.98 1.41 3.34
N SER A 120 -14.85 0.90 2.84
CA SER A 120 -14.21 1.44 1.64
C SER A 120 -15.04 1.18 0.39
N VAL A 121 -15.12 2.20 -0.49
CA VAL A 121 -15.72 2.05 -1.82
C VAL A 121 -14.91 1.05 -2.66
N VAL A 122 -13.57 1.14 -2.56
CA VAL A 122 -12.68 0.19 -3.24
C VAL A 122 -12.52 -1.04 -2.36
N LYS A 123 -12.73 -2.22 -2.95
CA LYS A 123 -12.64 -3.48 -2.22
C LYS A 123 -11.21 -3.76 -1.77
N ALA A 124 -11.08 -4.20 -0.52
CA ALA A 124 -9.79 -4.63 0.03
C ALA A 124 -9.64 -6.14 -0.06
N LEU A 125 -8.43 -6.59 -0.38
CA LEU A 125 -8.07 -8.01 -0.42
C LEU A 125 -6.79 -8.20 0.40
N SER A 126 -6.67 -9.39 0.99
CA SER A 126 -5.41 -9.81 1.60
C SER A 126 -4.36 -10.04 0.51
N PRO A 127 -3.07 -10.02 0.84
CA PRO A 127 -2.03 -10.38 -0.11
C PRO A 127 -2.26 -11.77 -0.72
N GLU A 128 -2.67 -12.73 0.09
CA GLU A 128 -2.94 -14.10 -0.37
C GLU A 128 -4.06 -14.14 -1.42
N ASP A 129 -5.17 -13.46 -1.14
CA ASP A 129 -6.31 -13.42 -2.06
C ASP A 129 -5.94 -12.67 -3.34
N MET A 130 -5.16 -11.59 -3.22
CA MET A 130 -4.68 -10.86 -4.39
C MET A 130 -3.78 -11.73 -5.27
N ILE A 131 -2.87 -12.49 -4.65
CA ILE A 131 -1.99 -13.42 -5.37
C ILE A 131 -2.83 -14.48 -6.10
N CYS A 132 -3.83 -15.04 -5.44
CA CYS A 132 -4.73 -16.01 -6.08
C CYS A 132 -5.42 -15.41 -7.30
N LEU A 133 -5.89 -14.18 -7.19
CA LEU A 133 -6.53 -13.47 -8.30
C LEU A 133 -5.57 -13.26 -9.48
N LEU A 134 -4.32 -12.92 -9.20
CA LEU A 134 -3.31 -12.65 -10.23
C LEU A 134 -2.79 -13.92 -10.91
N GLN A 135 -2.91 -15.07 -10.27
CA GLN A 135 -2.49 -16.36 -10.85
C GLN A 135 -3.50 -16.91 -11.87
N ASP A 136 -4.71 -16.44 -11.83
CA ASP A 136 -5.76 -16.86 -12.78
C ASP A 136 -5.67 -16.06 -14.12
#